data_b11ec03a4f9f9f6d434504d8f96ad649
#
_entry.id   b11ec03a4f9f9f6d434504d8f96ad649
#
_cell.length_a   1.000
_cell.length_b   1.000
_cell.length_c   1.000
_cell.angle_alpha   90.00
_cell.angle_beta   90.00
_cell.angle_gamma   90.00
#
_symmetry.space_group_name_H-M   'P 1'
#
loop_
_entity.id
_entity.type
_entity.pdbx_description
1 polymer ?
#
loop_
_entity_poly.entity_id
_entity_poly.type
_entity_poly.pdbx_seq_one_letter_code
_entity_poly.pdbx_strand_id
1 'polypeptide(L)'
;MMMLRNPKPLAAAVALAASAFAAQAQDKLNLQLKWVTQAQFAGYYVAKDKGFYKDLGLDVTIKAGGPDINPSQVIAGGGADVIVDWMPSALATREKGVPLVNIAQVFQRSGMQLTCRNDSGVKTPADFKGKTLGVWFFGNEYPFMSWMDKLGMKTTGDASGVKVLKQGFNVDPLLQKQAACISTMTYNEYWQLIDAGMKPEQLTVFKYEDQGVATLEDGLYTTEKNLADAKMAANLAKFVKASLKGWDYAVKNQAEAVKIVLKNDASGAQTEKHQARMMGEIAKLVAGGTLGKLDTKAYERTVATLMSGKSDPVITKKPTGATTDSVWAAAQK
;
A
#
# COMPACT_ATOMS: atom_id res chain seq x y z
N MET A 1 30.94 89.68 -22.25
CA MET A 1 31.54 88.39 -22.68
C MET A 1 31.30 87.39 -21.55
N MET A 2 30.21 86.65 -21.67
CA MET A 2 29.67 85.84 -20.57
C MET A 2 29.76 84.33 -21.03
N MET A 3 30.63 83.61 -20.38
CA MET A 3 30.78 82.14 -20.69
C MET A 3 29.69 81.33 -19.97
N LEU A 4 28.86 80.64 -20.75
CA LEU A 4 27.91 79.70 -20.29
C LEU A 4 28.58 78.35 -19.99
N ARG A 5 28.52 77.94 -18.73
CA ARG A 5 28.92 76.56 -18.29
C ARG A 5 27.77 75.58 -18.52
N ASN A 6 28.01 74.57 -19.34
CA ASN A 6 27.10 73.41 -19.50
C ASN A 6 27.19 72.48 -18.28
N PRO A 7 26.07 72.07 -17.71
CA PRO A 7 26.08 70.98 -16.75
C PRO A 7 26.02 69.58 -17.49
N LYS A 8 26.94 68.68 -17.13
CA LYS A 8 26.91 67.26 -17.56
C LYS A 8 25.79 66.52 -16.83
N PRO A 9 25.00 65.69 -17.52
CA PRO A 9 24.04 64.79 -16.85
C PRO A 9 24.77 63.60 -16.20
N LEU A 10 24.51 63.42 -14.88
CA LEU A 10 24.89 62.21 -14.16
C LEU A 10 23.95 61.08 -14.59
N ALA A 11 24.46 60.11 -15.34
CA ALA A 11 23.74 58.90 -15.66
C ALA A 11 23.74 57.98 -14.42
N ALA A 12 22.62 57.88 -13.72
CA ALA A 12 22.39 56.92 -12.66
C ALA A 12 22.15 55.51 -13.29
N ALA A 13 23.16 54.66 -13.25
CA ALA A 13 23.00 53.25 -13.59
C ALA A 13 22.26 52.53 -12.46
N VAL A 14 20.95 52.33 -12.64
CA VAL A 14 20.15 51.40 -11.79
C VAL A 14 20.48 50.01 -12.23
N ALA A 15 21.35 49.31 -11.48
CA ALA A 15 21.57 47.88 -11.63
C ALA A 15 20.34 47.14 -11.08
N LEU A 16 19.43 46.70 -11.97
CA LEU A 16 18.41 45.72 -11.64
C LEU A 16 19.13 44.36 -11.39
N ALA A 17 19.33 44.03 -10.12
CA ALA A 17 19.66 42.67 -9.72
C ALA A 17 18.42 41.80 -9.95
N ALA A 18 18.29 41.24 -11.15
CA ALA A 18 17.34 40.16 -11.44
C ALA A 18 17.80 38.94 -10.66
N SER A 19 17.24 38.73 -9.48
CA SER A 19 17.34 37.48 -8.74
C SER A 19 16.64 36.39 -9.57
N ALA A 20 17.40 35.75 -10.46
CA ALA A 20 16.97 34.54 -11.11
C ALA A 20 16.81 33.47 -10.01
N PHE A 21 15.62 33.29 -9.49
CA PHE A 21 15.25 32.07 -8.83
C PHE A 21 15.38 30.98 -9.90
N ALA A 22 16.54 30.37 -9.97
CA ALA A 22 16.70 29.13 -10.72
C ALA A 22 15.70 28.15 -10.11
N ALA A 23 14.61 27.87 -10.81
CA ALA A 23 13.70 26.82 -10.45
C ALA A 23 14.53 25.55 -10.38
N GLN A 24 14.91 25.15 -9.17
CA GLN A 24 15.70 23.94 -8.97
C GLN A 24 14.85 22.78 -9.50
N ALA A 25 15.36 22.10 -10.51
CA ALA A 25 14.65 20.96 -11.11
C ALA A 25 14.34 19.95 -10.01
N GLN A 26 13.06 19.62 -9.89
CA GLN A 26 12.62 18.63 -8.89
C GLN A 26 13.19 17.26 -9.21
N ASP A 27 13.62 16.54 -8.18
CA ASP A 27 14.04 15.16 -8.32
C ASP A 27 12.83 14.26 -8.58
N LYS A 28 12.87 13.50 -9.66
CA LYS A 28 11.80 12.58 -10.03
C LYS A 28 11.82 11.33 -9.16
N LEU A 29 10.65 10.87 -8.76
CA LEU A 29 10.46 9.63 -8.02
C LEU A 29 9.16 8.95 -8.46
N ASN A 30 9.24 7.65 -8.76
CA ASN A 30 8.09 6.84 -9.17
C ASN A 30 7.62 5.95 -8.01
N LEU A 31 6.37 6.14 -7.59
CA LEU A 31 5.67 5.27 -6.65
C LEU A 31 4.74 4.32 -7.41
N GLN A 32 4.92 3.01 -7.28
CA GLN A 32 3.96 2.01 -7.73
C GLN A 32 3.06 1.59 -6.59
N LEU A 33 1.75 1.79 -6.73
CA LEU A 33 0.76 1.32 -5.78
C LEU A 33 0.49 -0.18 -5.97
N LYS A 34 0.02 -0.82 -4.90
CA LYS A 34 -0.33 -2.24 -4.91
C LYS A 34 -1.65 -2.51 -5.63
N TRP A 35 -2.61 -1.60 -5.55
CA TRP A 35 -3.98 -1.78 -6.05
C TRP A 35 -4.45 -0.57 -6.86
N VAL A 36 -5.68 -0.63 -7.36
CA VAL A 36 -6.31 0.47 -8.09
C VAL A 36 -6.42 1.73 -7.22
N THR A 37 -6.60 2.89 -7.86
CA THR A 37 -6.79 4.16 -7.14
C THR A 37 -8.02 4.10 -6.26
N GLN A 38 -7.82 4.22 -4.95
CA GLN A 38 -8.88 4.21 -3.94
C GLN A 38 -8.37 4.79 -2.62
N ALA A 39 -9.24 5.01 -1.63
CA ALA A 39 -8.90 5.63 -0.34
C ALA A 39 -7.85 4.84 0.46
N GLN A 40 -7.59 3.57 0.12
CA GLN A 40 -6.46 2.79 0.63
C GLN A 40 -5.11 3.51 0.44
N PHE A 41 -5.00 4.41 -0.54
CA PHE A 41 -3.76 5.13 -0.86
C PHE A 41 -3.91 6.64 -0.66
N ALA A 42 -4.93 7.08 0.07
CA ALA A 42 -5.30 8.48 0.21
C ALA A 42 -4.12 9.38 0.62
N GLY A 43 -3.28 8.92 1.56
CA GLY A 43 -2.17 9.73 2.06
C GLY A 43 -1.17 10.14 0.97
N TYR A 44 -0.91 9.27 0.00
CA TYR A 44 0.02 9.57 -1.12
C TYR A 44 -0.60 10.57 -2.09
N TYR A 45 -1.88 10.42 -2.41
CA TYR A 45 -2.61 11.37 -3.27
C TYR A 45 -2.75 12.73 -2.60
N VAL A 46 -3.04 12.77 -1.31
CA VAL A 46 -3.08 14.00 -0.51
C VAL A 46 -1.71 14.68 -0.50
N ALA A 47 -0.63 13.93 -0.26
CA ALA A 47 0.72 14.48 -0.27
C ALA A 47 1.08 15.14 -1.63
N LYS A 48 0.62 14.54 -2.73
CA LYS A 48 0.80 15.09 -4.08
C LYS A 48 -0.08 16.32 -4.32
N ASP A 49 -1.39 16.23 -4.06
CA ASP A 49 -2.36 17.30 -4.33
C ASP A 49 -2.10 18.55 -3.48
N LYS A 50 -1.69 18.36 -2.21
CA LYS A 50 -1.31 19.43 -1.29
C LYS A 50 0.11 20.00 -1.52
N GLY A 51 0.85 19.46 -2.47
CA GLY A 51 2.19 19.92 -2.78
C GLY A 51 3.28 19.48 -1.80
N PHE A 52 3.02 18.58 -0.84
CA PHE A 52 4.00 18.19 0.18
C PHE A 52 5.27 17.57 -0.40
N TYR A 53 5.17 16.83 -1.52
CA TYR A 53 6.33 16.35 -2.25
C TYR A 53 7.10 17.50 -2.91
N LYS A 54 6.36 18.41 -3.56
CA LYS A 54 6.92 19.57 -4.25
C LYS A 54 7.70 20.49 -3.31
N ASP A 55 7.15 20.73 -2.11
CA ASP A 55 7.78 21.56 -1.06
C ASP A 55 9.15 21.02 -0.63
N LEU A 56 9.37 19.70 -0.78
CA LEU A 56 10.64 19.02 -0.51
C LEU A 56 11.51 18.80 -1.76
N GLY A 57 11.15 19.41 -2.89
CA GLY A 57 11.89 19.32 -4.14
C GLY A 57 11.72 18.01 -4.90
N LEU A 58 10.60 17.29 -4.68
CA LEU A 58 10.29 16.03 -5.37
C LEU A 58 9.15 16.20 -6.38
N ASP A 59 9.34 15.61 -7.57
CA ASP A 59 8.29 15.37 -8.56
C ASP A 59 7.91 13.88 -8.49
N VAL A 60 6.80 13.57 -7.79
CA VAL A 60 6.36 12.20 -7.55
C VAL A 60 5.30 11.79 -8.56
N THR A 61 5.60 10.73 -9.34
CA THR A 61 4.63 10.06 -10.17
C THR A 61 4.03 8.87 -9.41
N ILE A 62 2.70 8.88 -9.21
CA ILE A 62 1.96 7.79 -8.58
C ILE A 62 1.35 6.93 -9.69
N LYS A 63 1.75 5.65 -9.75
CA LYS A 63 1.23 4.65 -10.69
C LYS A 63 0.24 3.76 -9.96
N ALA A 64 -0.99 3.68 -10.46
CA ALA A 64 -1.99 2.75 -9.94
C ALA A 64 -1.54 1.31 -10.16
N GLY A 65 -1.93 0.43 -9.24
CA GLY A 65 -1.78 -1.01 -9.36
C GLY A 65 -3.06 -1.70 -9.82
N GLY A 66 -3.23 -2.96 -9.47
CA GLY A 66 -4.40 -3.75 -9.81
C GLY A 66 -4.19 -5.25 -9.58
N PRO A 67 -5.24 -6.07 -9.85
CA PRO A 67 -5.20 -7.51 -9.58
C PRO A 67 -4.18 -8.30 -10.42
N ASP A 68 -3.67 -7.71 -11.50
CA ASP A 68 -2.70 -8.33 -12.41
C ASP A 68 -1.33 -7.62 -12.41
N ILE A 69 -1.11 -6.69 -11.46
CA ILE A 69 0.15 -5.97 -11.30
C ILE A 69 0.83 -6.43 -10.00
N ASN A 70 2.05 -6.94 -10.13
CA ASN A 70 2.89 -7.26 -8.98
C ASN A 70 3.90 -6.11 -8.76
N PRO A 71 3.76 -5.27 -7.70
CA PRO A 71 4.65 -4.15 -7.45
C PRO A 71 6.11 -4.57 -7.30
N SER A 72 6.35 -5.72 -6.66
CA SER A 72 7.70 -6.25 -6.47
C SER A 72 8.40 -6.58 -7.79
N GLN A 73 7.65 -7.03 -8.81
CA GLN A 73 8.19 -7.22 -10.17
C GLN A 73 8.44 -5.88 -10.89
N VAL A 74 7.55 -4.90 -10.68
CA VAL A 74 7.70 -3.56 -11.28
C VAL A 74 9.00 -2.90 -10.81
N ILE A 75 9.29 -2.92 -9.51
CA ILE A 75 10.52 -2.32 -8.98
C ILE A 75 11.77 -3.13 -9.38
N ALA A 76 11.67 -4.46 -9.41
CA ALA A 76 12.76 -5.32 -9.87
C ALA A 76 13.15 -5.03 -11.33
N GLY A 77 12.17 -4.71 -12.17
CA GLY A 77 12.38 -4.28 -13.57
C GLY A 77 12.76 -2.81 -13.74
N GLY A 78 12.95 -2.04 -12.65
CA GLY A 78 13.30 -0.61 -12.71
C GLY A 78 12.12 0.32 -13.04
N GLY A 79 10.89 -0.19 -13.00
CA GLY A 79 9.68 0.58 -13.32
C GLY A 79 9.21 1.51 -12.19
N ALA A 80 9.77 1.38 -10.99
CA ALA A 80 9.49 2.21 -9.83
C ALA A 80 10.73 2.37 -8.95
N ASP A 81 10.74 3.44 -8.15
CA ASP A 81 11.78 3.72 -7.14
C ASP A 81 11.31 3.27 -5.75
N VAL A 82 10.01 3.38 -5.51
CA VAL A 82 9.30 2.94 -4.29
C VAL A 82 8.05 2.19 -4.70
N ILE A 83 7.69 1.18 -3.92
CA ILE A 83 6.43 0.46 -4.08
C ILE A 83 5.65 0.46 -2.76
N VAL A 84 4.32 0.43 -2.86
CA VAL A 84 3.45 -0.05 -1.78
C VAL A 84 3.25 -1.54 -2.00
N ASP A 85 3.60 -2.36 -1.03
CA ASP A 85 3.37 -3.81 -1.10
C ASP A 85 3.07 -4.37 0.31
N TRP A 86 2.60 -5.61 0.35
CA TRP A 86 2.44 -6.35 1.59
C TRP A 86 3.75 -7.03 1.98
N MET A 87 4.03 -7.09 3.29
CA MET A 87 5.24 -7.72 3.82
C MET A 87 5.44 -9.17 3.31
N PRO A 88 4.40 -10.02 3.26
CA PRO A 88 4.53 -11.37 2.69
C PRO A 88 5.08 -11.40 1.26
N SER A 89 4.55 -10.55 0.40
CA SER A 89 4.99 -10.43 -1.00
C SER A 89 6.45 -9.96 -1.08
N ALA A 90 6.79 -8.92 -0.32
CA ALA A 90 8.13 -8.37 -0.31
C ALA A 90 9.17 -9.38 0.21
N LEU A 91 8.86 -10.12 1.29
CA LEU A 91 9.77 -11.13 1.86
C LEU A 91 9.94 -12.34 0.94
N ALA A 92 8.85 -12.84 0.34
CA ALA A 92 8.92 -13.92 -0.65
C ALA A 92 9.73 -13.52 -1.89
N THR A 93 9.58 -12.28 -2.33
CA THR A 93 10.34 -11.73 -3.47
C THR A 93 11.83 -11.55 -3.10
N ARG A 94 12.11 -11.11 -1.86
CA ARG A 94 13.47 -10.98 -1.35
C ARG A 94 14.17 -12.36 -1.28
N GLU A 95 13.48 -13.40 -0.82
CA GLU A 95 14.04 -14.77 -0.79
C GLU A 95 14.40 -15.28 -2.19
N LYS A 96 13.68 -14.82 -3.21
CA LYS A 96 13.94 -15.13 -4.63
C LYS A 96 15.05 -14.24 -5.26
N GLY A 97 15.72 -13.40 -4.46
CA GLY A 97 16.91 -12.66 -4.89
C GLY A 97 16.68 -11.18 -5.26
N VAL A 98 15.46 -10.65 -5.16
CA VAL A 98 15.22 -9.21 -5.33
C VAL A 98 15.38 -8.52 -3.97
N PRO A 99 16.42 -7.68 -3.76
CA PRO A 99 16.79 -7.17 -2.43
C PRO A 99 15.86 -6.02 -1.98
N LEU A 100 14.59 -6.32 -1.76
CA LEU A 100 13.60 -5.37 -1.25
C LEU A 100 13.83 -5.08 0.24
N VAL A 101 13.66 -3.82 0.62
CA VAL A 101 13.79 -3.34 2.01
C VAL A 101 12.57 -2.52 2.38
N ASN A 102 11.91 -2.85 3.50
CA ASN A 102 10.88 -1.99 4.08
C ASN A 102 11.54 -0.73 4.65
N ILE A 103 11.04 0.44 4.24
CA ILE A 103 11.56 1.75 4.65
C ILE A 103 10.57 2.57 5.48
N ALA A 104 9.29 2.18 5.47
CA ALA A 104 8.25 2.70 6.37
C ALA A 104 7.02 1.77 6.33
N GLN A 105 6.35 1.61 7.46
CA GLN A 105 5.15 0.78 7.58
C GLN A 105 3.95 1.66 7.88
N VAL A 106 3.07 1.85 6.89
CA VAL A 106 1.91 2.73 7.02
C VAL A 106 0.76 2.03 7.73
N PHE A 107 0.37 0.83 7.27
CA PHE A 107 -0.66 0.06 7.95
C PHE A 107 -0.06 -0.72 9.12
N GLN A 108 -0.57 -0.45 10.32
CA GLN A 108 -0.10 -1.07 11.56
C GLN A 108 -0.85 -2.35 11.90
N ARG A 109 -1.97 -2.61 11.20
CA ARG A 109 -2.86 -3.75 11.41
C ARG A 109 -3.25 -4.37 10.07
N SER A 110 -3.70 -5.64 10.10
CA SER A 110 -4.26 -6.32 8.94
C SER A 110 -5.75 -5.99 8.78
N GLY A 111 -6.15 -5.64 7.56
CA GLY A 111 -7.57 -5.54 7.19
C GLY A 111 -8.09 -6.80 6.49
N MET A 112 -7.23 -7.80 6.27
CA MET A 112 -7.58 -9.00 5.51
C MET A 112 -8.54 -9.92 6.25
N GLN A 113 -9.53 -10.40 5.53
CA GLN A 113 -10.50 -11.36 6.03
C GLN A 113 -10.98 -12.29 4.90
N LEU A 114 -11.53 -13.44 5.27
CA LEU A 114 -12.23 -14.34 4.38
C LEU A 114 -13.72 -14.24 4.69
N THR A 115 -14.53 -13.82 3.71
CA THR A 115 -15.98 -13.65 3.86
C THR A 115 -16.70 -14.75 3.12
N CYS A 116 -17.56 -15.48 3.83
CA CYS A 116 -18.29 -16.63 3.35
C CYS A 116 -19.80 -16.36 3.38
N ARG A 117 -20.54 -17.00 2.46
CA ARG A 117 -22.01 -17.02 2.55
C ARG A 117 -22.45 -18.05 3.60
N ASN A 118 -23.41 -17.71 4.43
CA ASN A 118 -23.95 -18.65 5.43
C ASN A 118 -24.60 -19.89 4.78
N ASP A 119 -25.24 -19.72 3.60
CA ASP A 119 -25.85 -20.82 2.84
C ASP A 119 -24.83 -21.75 2.17
N SER A 120 -23.53 -21.45 2.23
CA SER A 120 -22.45 -22.35 1.80
C SER A 120 -22.14 -23.48 2.79
N GLY A 121 -22.70 -23.38 4.00
CA GLY A 121 -22.47 -24.32 5.11
C GLY A 121 -21.14 -24.08 5.85
N VAL A 122 -20.41 -22.99 5.55
CA VAL A 122 -19.17 -22.63 6.24
C VAL A 122 -19.50 -21.85 7.51
N LYS A 123 -19.21 -22.44 8.68
CA LYS A 123 -19.38 -21.82 10.00
C LYS A 123 -18.04 -21.69 10.74
N THR A 124 -17.11 -22.57 10.47
CA THR A 124 -15.78 -22.63 11.08
C THR A 124 -14.72 -22.82 10.00
N PRO A 125 -13.44 -22.55 10.27
CA PRO A 125 -12.36 -22.83 9.31
C PRO A 125 -12.26 -24.32 8.89
N ALA A 126 -12.70 -25.25 9.73
CA ALA A 126 -12.73 -26.68 9.37
C ALA A 126 -13.67 -26.99 8.19
N ASP A 127 -14.71 -26.16 8.02
CA ASP A 127 -15.70 -26.33 6.95
C ASP A 127 -15.21 -25.87 5.57
N PHE A 128 -14.00 -25.32 5.47
CA PHE A 128 -13.40 -24.96 4.17
C PHE A 128 -13.09 -26.19 3.31
N LYS A 129 -12.92 -27.35 3.94
CA LYS A 129 -12.58 -28.60 3.25
C LYS A 129 -13.56 -28.91 2.11
N GLY A 130 -13.01 -29.11 0.91
CA GLY A 130 -13.78 -29.36 -0.31
C GLY A 130 -14.47 -28.15 -0.92
N LYS A 131 -14.38 -26.96 -0.30
CA LYS A 131 -15.00 -25.74 -0.81
C LYS A 131 -14.11 -25.03 -1.83
N THR A 132 -14.75 -24.23 -2.68
CA THR A 132 -14.05 -23.25 -3.54
C THR A 132 -13.93 -21.94 -2.79
N LEU A 133 -12.71 -21.40 -2.69
CA LEU A 133 -12.39 -20.15 -2.02
C LEU A 133 -11.74 -19.20 -3.00
N GLY A 134 -12.28 -17.97 -3.10
CA GLY A 134 -11.71 -16.91 -3.93
C GLY A 134 -10.51 -16.28 -3.24
N VAL A 135 -9.40 -16.19 -3.96
CA VAL A 135 -8.12 -15.69 -3.43
C VAL A 135 -7.46 -14.78 -4.46
N TRP A 136 -6.96 -13.63 -4.02
CA TRP A 136 -6.12 -12.79 -4.88
C TRP A 136 -4.73 -13.42 -5.03
N PHE A 137 -4.08 -13.13 -6.16
CA PHE A 137 -2.73 -13.60 -6.49
C PHE A 137 -1.73 -12.42 -6.52
N PHE A 138 -0.54 -12.68 -7.08
CA PHE A 138 0.56 -11.72 -7.17
C PHE A 138 1.08 -11.23 -5.81
N GLY A 139 1.19 -12.17 -4.86
CA GLY A 139 1.71 -11.94 -3.51
C GLY A 139 0.63 -11.70 -2.46
N ASN A 140 -0.65 -11.54 -2.86
CA ASN A 140 -1.76 -11.40 -1.92
C ASN A 140 -2.24 -12.74 -1.37
N GLU A 141 -1.91 -13.86 -2.03
CA GLU A 141 -2.25 -15.23 -1.62
C GLU A 141 -1.49 -15.73 -0.40
N TYR A 142 -0.33 -15.18 -0.10
CA TYR A 142 0.58 -15.75 0.90
C TYR A 142 -0.03 -15.88 2.32
N PRO A 143 -0.74 -14.90 2.89
CA PRO A 143 -1.39 -15.09 4.19
C PRO A 143 -2.45 -16.20 4.17
N PHE A 144 -3.18 -16.31 3.05
CA PHE A 144 -4.16 -17.39 2.86
C PHE A 144 -3.47 -18.76 2.78
N MET A 145 -2.41 -18.89 1.98
CA MET A 145 -1.65 -20.14 1.85
C MET A 145 -1.10 -20.59 3.20
N SER A 146 -0.48 -19.67 3.97
CA SER A 146 0.01 -19.96 5.32
C SER A 146 -1.12 -20.42 6.26
N TRP A 147 -2.33 -19.83 6.11
CA TRP A 147 -3.48 -20.25 6.91
C TRP A 147 -3.97 -21.66 6.54
N MET A 148 -4.10 -21.95 5.25
CA MET A 148 -4.53 -23.29 4.79
C MET A 148 -3.53 -24.36 5.23
N ASP A 149 -2.24 -24.10 5.12
CA ASP A 149 -1.22 -25.06 5.56
C ASP A 149 -1.24 -25.26 7.10
N LYS A 150 -1.46 -24.19 7.88
CA LYS A 150 -1.68 -24.28 9.33
C LYS A 150 -2.90 -25.17 9.68
N LEU A 151 -3.95 -25.12 8.87
CA LEU A 151 -5.13 -25.99 9.02
C LEU A 151 -4.90 -27.41 8.49
N GLY A 152 -3.77 -27.71 7.87
CA GLY A 152 -3.47 -28.98 7.20
C GLY A 152 -4.28 -29.18 5.92
N MET A 153 -4.73 -28.11 5.28
CA MET A 153 -5.52 -28.13 4.06
C MET A 153 -4.66 -27.83 2.84
N LYS A 154 -4.66 -28.74 1.87
CA LYS A 154 -4.01 -28.50 0.57
C LYS A 154 -4.82 -27.49 -0.25
N THR A 155 -4.13 -26.73 -1.09
CA THR A 155 -4.75 -25.75 -2.02
C THR A 155 -4.79 -26.24 -3.46
N THR A 156 -4.56 -27.54 -3.66
CA THR A 156 -4.51 -28.21 -4.98
C THR A 156 -5.89 -28.65 -5.52
N GLY A 157 -6.96 -28.46 -4.74
CA GLY A 157 -8.32 -28.74 -5.17
C GLY A 157 -8.76 -30.18 -4.99
N ASP A 158 -8.00 -31.03 -4.27
CA ASP A 158 -8.43 -32.35 -3.89
C ASP A 158 -9.49 -32.31 -2.78
N ALA A 159 -10.17 -33.48 -2.54
CA ALA A 159 -11.25 -33.55 -1.56
C ALA A 159 -10.80 -33.35 -0.10
N SER A 160 -9.49 -33.38 0.18
CA SER A 160 -8.91 -33.18 1.51
C SER A 160 -8.53 -31.74 1.77
N GLY A 161 -8.54 -30.89 0.73
CA GLY A 161 -8.14 -29.48 0.78
C GLY A 161 -9.22 -28.52 0.31
N VAL A 162 -8.81 -27.39 -0.25
CA VAL A 162 -9.67 -26.36 -0.81
C VAL A 162 -9.38 -26.17 -2.30
N LYS A 163 -10.40 -25.75 -3.06
CA LYS A 163 -10.23 -25.29 -4.44
C LYS A 163 -10.00 -23.80 -4.43
N VAL A 164 -8.88 -23.34 -4.97
CA VAL A 164 -8.57 -21.91 -5.07
C VAL A 164 -9.09 -21.36 -6.39
N LEU A 165 -9.97 -20.35 -6.31
CA LEU A 165 -10.44 -19.57 -7.45
C LEU A 165 -9.63 -18.27 -7.50
N LYS A 166 -8.99 -17.95 -8.63
CA LYS A 166 -8.35 -16.65 -8.81
C LYS A 166 -9.40 -15.55 -8.80
N GLN A 167 -9.35 -14.70 -7.78
CA GLN A 167 -10.28 -13.59 -7.58
C GLN A 167 -9.74 -12.32 -8.25
N GLY A 168 -10.63 -11.60 -8.95
CA GLY A 168 -10.37 -10.25 -9.44
C GLY A 168 -10.62 -9.18 -8.37
N PHE A 169 -10.97 -7.97 -8.79
CA PHE A 169 -11.22 -6.83 -7.89
C PHE A 169 -12.68 -6.73 -7.41
N ASN A 170 -13.58 -7.57 -7.91
CA ASN A 170 -15.01 -7.57 -7.57
C ASN A 170 -15.41 -8.76 -6.67
N VAL A 171 -16.65 -8.75 -6.22
CA VAL A 171 -17.21 -9.75 -5.31
C VAL A 171 -18.14 -10.76 -6.01
N ASP A 172 -18.21 -10.72 -7.33
CA ASP A 172 -19.10 -11.56 -8.14
C ASP A 172 -18.96 -13.06 -7.85
N PRO A 173 -17.74 -13.62 -7.62
CA PRO A 173 -17.63 -15.04 -7.31
C PRO A 173 -18.44 -15.47 -6.09
N LEU A 174 -18.61 -14.59 -5.08
CA LEU A 174 -19.45 -14.90 -3.92
C LEU A 174 -20.94 -14.70 -4.26
N LEU A 175 -21.30 -13.60 -4.92
CA LEU A 175 -22.69 -13.29 -5.27
C LEU A 175 -23.29 -14.34 -6.20
N GLN A 176 -22.51 -14.82 -7.17
CA GLN A 176 -22.90 -15.84 -8.15
C GLN A 176 -22.71 -17.28 -7.65
N LYS A 177 -22.34 -17.47 -6.37
CA LYS A 177 -22.11 -18.80 -5.75
C LYS A 177 -21.01 -19.65 -6.43
N GLN A 178 -20.09 -19.02 -7.15
CA GLN A 178 -18.93 -19.70 -7.74
C GLN A 178 -17.90 -20.07 -6.67
N ALA A 179 -17.87 -19.32 -5.57
CA ALA A 179 -17.06 -19.58 -4.39
C ALA A 179 -17.92 -19.55 -3.12
N ALA A 180 -17.61 -20.44 -2.17
CA ALA A 180 -18.23 -20.44 -0.85
C ALA A 180 -17.80 -19.24 -0.01
N CYS A 181 -16.53 -18.86 -0.15
CA CYS A 181 -15.92 -17.69 0.49
C CYS A 181 -15.03 -16.99 -0.52
N ILE A 182 -14.78 -15.69 -0.27
CA ILE A 182 -13.83 -14.87 -1.02
C ILE A 182 -12.94 -14.06 -0.07
N SER A 183 -11.75 -13.74 -0.52
CA SER A 183 -10.92 -12.73 0.14
C SER A 183 -11.60 -11.37 0.09
N THR A 184 -11.62 -10.69 1.21
CA THR A 184 -12.17 -9.34 1.34
C THR A 184 -11.31 -8.53 2.30
N MET A 185 -11.34 -7.21 2.14
CA MET A 185 -10.75 -6.30 3.11
C MET A 185 -11.84 -5.69 3.96
N THR A 186 -11.54 -5.42 5.23
CA THR A 186 -12.46 -4.71 6.16
C THR A 186 -12.93 -3.37 5.59
N TYR A 187 -12.15 -2.77 4.70
CA TYR A 187 -12.39 -1.45 4.14
C TYR A 187 -12.95 -1.44 2.71
N ASN A 188 -12.97 -2.59 1.99
CA ASN A 188 -13.35 -2.61 0.56
C ASN A 188 -14.40 -3.67 0.25
N GLU A 189 -14.03 -4.90 -0.11
CA GLU A 189 -14.92 -5.91 -0.70
C GLU A 189 -16.05 -6.33 0.22
N TYR A 190 -15.84 -6.34 1.54
CA TYR A 190 -16.92 -6.59 2.50
C TYR A 190 -18.07 -5.60 2.27
N TRP A 191 -17.76 -4.33 2.05
CA TRP A 191 -18.75 -3.30 1.83
C TRP A 191 -19.35 -3.35 0.41
N GLN A 192 -18.61 -3.85 -0.57
CA GLN A 192 -19.17 -4.13 -1.90
C GLN A 192 -20.27 -5.21 -1.80
N LEU A 193 -20.09 -6.25 -0.97
CA LEU A 193 -21.13 -7.24 -0.71
C LEU A 193 -22.39 -6.61 -0.08
N ILE A 194 -22.21 -5.74 0.89
CA ILE A 194 -23.32 -5.02 1.54
C ILE A 194 -24.02 -4.09 0.55
N ASP A 195 -23.28 -3.34 -0.25
CA ASP A 195 -23.86 -2.46 -1.26
C ASP A 195 -24.53 -3.24 -2.42
N ALA A 196 -24.13 -4.47 -2.68
CA ALA A 196 -24.80 -5.42 -3.59
C ALA A 196 -26.09 -6.05 -2.99
N GLY A 197 -26.47 -5.68 -1.76
CA GLY A 197 -27.73 -6.10 -1.11
C GLY A 197 -27.58 -7.28 -0.16
N MET A 198 -26.38 -7.81 0.07
CA MET A 198 -26.18 -8.81 1.13
C MET A 198 -26.29 -8.17 2.51
N LYS A 199 -26.91 -8.90 3.44
CA LYS A 199 -27.01 -8.46 4.83
C LYS A 199 -25.89 -9.08 5.67
N PRO A 200 -25.39 -8.41 6.71
CA PRO A 200 -24.36 -8.96 7.60
C PRO A 200 -24.72 -10.37 8.15
N GLU A 201 -26.00 -10.60 8.43
CA GLU A 201 -26.52 -11.88 8.97
C GLU A 201 -26.41 -13.03 7.94
N GLN A 202 -26.20 -12.73 6.69
CA GLN A 202 -26.01 -13.72 5.60
C GLN A 202 -24.54 -14.10 5.39
N LEU A 203 -23.63 -13.46 6.16
CA LEU A 203 -22.19 -13.60 5.99
C LEU A 203 -21.53 -14.16 7.24
N THR A 204 -20.62 -15.07 7.08
CA THR A 204 -19.65 -15.49 8.10
C THR A 204 -18.29 -14.89 7.72
N VAL A 205 -17.70 -14.13 8.63
CA VAL A 205 -16.44 -13.41 8.39
C VAL A 205 -15.34 -13.95 9.29
N PHE A 206 -14.24 -14.36 8.70
CA PHE A 206 -13.04 -14.80 9.40
C PHE A 206 -11.93 -13.76 9.20
N LYS A 207 -11.68 -12.92 10.21
CA LYS A 207 -10.57 -11.97 10.20
C LYS A 207 -9.26 -12.71 10.41
N TYR A 208 -8.25 -12.43 9.61
CA TYR A 208 -6.94 -13.06 9.72
C TYR A 208 -6.25 -12.78 11.06
N GLU A 209 -6.53 -11.62 11.66
CA GLU A 209 -6.08 -11.29 13.03
C GLU A 209 -6.62 -12.30 14.04
N ASP A 210 -7.91 -12.61 13.99
CA ASP A 210 -8.58 -13.53 14.93
C ASP A 210 -8.14 -15.00 14.73
N GLN A 211 -7.63 -15.32 13.53
CA GLN A 211 -7.12 -16.66 13.20
C GLN A 211 -5.62 -16.83 13.53
N GLY A 212 -4.97 -15.75 13.99
CA GLY A 212 -3.55 -15.75 14.31
C GLY A 212 -2.65 -15.95 13.08
N VAL A 213 -3.09 -15.46 11.91
CA VAL A 213 -2.37 -15.49 10.64
C VAL A 213 -2.27 -14.12 9.98
N ALA A 214 -2.56 -13.06 10.74
CA ALA A 214 -2.39 -11.69 10.26
C ALA A 214 -0.93 -11.39 9.94
N THR A 215 -0.73 -10.72 8.81
CA THR A 215 0.56 -10.24 8.34
C THR A 215 0.52 -8.73 8.14
N LEU A 216 1.67 -8.07 8.09
CA LEU A 216 1.75 -6.65 7.78
C LEU A 216 1.38 -6.40 6.32
N GLU A 217 0.44 -5.47 6.14
CA GLU A 217 -0.04 -4.99 4.84
C GLU A 217 0.67 -3.68 4.46
N ASP A 218 0.17 -2.94 3.57
CA ASP A 218 0.66 -1.72 2.91
C ASP A 218 1.83 -1.01 3.61
N GLY A 219 3.04 -1.48 3.33
CA GLY A 219 4.30 -0.82 3.66
C GLY A 219 4.96 -0.20 2.43
N LEU A 220 5.92 0.66 2.65
CA LEU A 220 6.77 1.24 1.62
C LEU A 220 8.07 0.45 1.50
N TYR A 221 8.39 0.04 0.27
CA TYR A 221 9.59 -0.74 -0.03
C TYR A 221 10.39 -0.10 -1.15
N THR A 222 11.70 -0.23 -1.04
CA THR A 222 12.67 0.11 -2.08
C THR A 222 13.72 -1.00 -2.20
N THR A 223 14.72 -0.82 -3.05
CA THR A 223 15.82 -1.80 -3.20
C THR A 223 17.05 -1.38 -2.39
N GLU A 224 17.91 -2.34 -2.02
CA GLU A 224 19.21 -2.05 -1.41
C GLU A 224 20.07 -1.15 -2.30
N LYS A 225 19.97 -1.29 -3.64
CA LYS A 225 20.65 -0.41 -4.61
C LYS A 225 20.22 1.05 -4.43
N ASN A 226 18.93 1.31 -4.30
CA ASN A 226 18.42 2.67 -4.10
C ASN A 226 18.87 3.26 -2.75
N LEU A 227 18.97 2.43 -1.71
CA LEU A 227 19.47 2.85 -0.39
C LEU A 227 20.97 3.12 -0.39
N ALA A 228 21.74 2.44 -1.24
CA ALA A 228 23.18 2.65 -1.38
C ALA A 228 23.55 3.93 -2.16
N ASP A 229 22.63 4.45 -2.99
CA ASP A 229 22.79 5.73 -3.66
C ASP A 229 22.45 6.87 -2.70
N ALA A 230 23.42 7.70 -2.37
CA ALA A 230 23.26 8.77 -1.37
C ALA A 230 22.17 9.79 -1.76
N LYS A 231 22.05 10.12 -3.05
CA LYS A 231 21.03 11.06 -3.53
C LYS A 231 19.64 10.42 -3.45
N MET A 232 19.50 9.18 -3.89
CA MET A 232 18.25 8.44 -3.81
C MET A 232 17.84 8.22 -2.35
N ALA A 233 18.74 7.84 -1.45
CA ALA A 233 18.47 7.70 -0.03
C ALA A 233 17.94 9.00 0.60
N ALA A 234 18.52 10.15 0.25
CA ALA A 234 18.02 11.46 0.68
C ALA A 234 16.61 11.74 0.12
N ASN A 235 16.34 11.44 -1.13
CA ASN A 235 15.03 11.60 -1.76
C ASN A 235 13.98 10.64 -1.17
N LEU A 236 14.36 9.42 -0.82
CA LEU A 236 13.49 8.48 -0.09
C LEU A 236 13.07 9.02 1.27
N ALA A 237 13.97 9.65 2.02
CA ALA A 237 13.64 10.28 3.31
C ALA A 237 12.64 11.43 3.13
N LYS A 238 12.85 12.30 2.13
CA LYS A 238 11.90 13.37 1.77
C LYS A 238 10.54 12.81 1.35
N PHE A 239 10.54 11.76 0.53
CA PHE A 239 9.33 11.08 0.06
C PHE A 239 8.54 10.50 1.25
N VAL A 240 9.20 9.77 2.15
CA VAL A 240 8.56 9.23 3.35
C VAL A 240 8.00 10.35 4.22
N LYS A 241 8.78 11.43 4.49
CA LYS A 241 8.32 12.59 5.25
C LYS A 241 7.03 13.20 4.67
N ALA A 242 7.01 13.49 3.38
CA ALA A 242 5.84 14.06 2.71
C ALA A 242 4.66 13.08 2.70
N SER A 243 4.91 11.78 2.47
CA SER A 243 3.88 10.73 2.50
C SER A 243 3.22 10.62 3.87
N LEU A 244 4.01 10.59 4.95
CA LEU A 244 3.48 10.54 6.32
C LEU A 244 2.68 11.80 6.67
N LYS A 245 3.13 12.98 6.24
CA LYS A 245 2.34 14.22 6.36
C LYS A 245 1.01 14.11 5.60
N GLY A 246 1.02 13.51 4.41
CA GLY A 246 -0.19 13.25 3.63
C GLY A 246 -1.14 12.28 4.33
N TRP A 247 -0.61 11.23 4.95
CA TRP A 247 -1.41 10.27 5.73
C TRP A 247 -2.00 10.89 6.99
N ASP A 248 -1.23 11.66 7.76
CA ASP A 248 -1.74 12.40 8.92
C ASP A 248 -2.87 13.35 8.53
N TYR A 249 -2.69 14.07 7.41
CA TYR A 249 -3.72 14.94 6.87
C TYR A 249 -4.97 14.16 6.44
N ALA A 250 -4.81 13.06 5.70
CA ALA A 250 -5.92 12.26 5.18
C ALA A 250 -6.78 11.68 6.30
N VAL A 251 -6.16 11.16 7.37
CA VAL A 251 -6.87 10.63 8.54
C VAL A 251 -7.67 11.72 9.26
N LYS A 252 -7.13 12.93 9.38
CA LYS A 252 -7.78 14.07 10.04
C LYS A 252 -8.85 14.76 9.18
N ASN A 253 -8.71 14.69 7.85
CA ASN A 253 -9.55 15.41 6.87
C ASN A 253 -10.15 14.44 5.84
N GLN A 254 -10.84 13.40 6.32
CA GLN A 254 -11.27 12.25 5.52
C GLN A 254 -12.13 12.65 4.30
N ALA A 255 -13.07 13.58 4.47
CA ALA A 255 -13.95 14.02 3.37
C ALA A 255 -13.16 14.69 2.23
N GLU A 256 -12.15 15.49 2.54
CA GLU A 256 -11.29 16.11 1.53
C GLU A 256 -10.36 15.06 0.90
N ALA A 257 -9.81 14.14 1.69
CA ALA A 257 -8.98 13.05 1.19
C ALA A 257 -9.73 12.19 0.18
N VAL A 258 -11.01 11.89 0.44
CA VAL A 258 -11.88 11.16 -0.51
C VAL A 258 -12.05 11.92 -1.82
N LYS A 259 -12.30 13.23 -1.79
CA LYS A 259 -12.41 14.05 -3.02
C LYS A 259 -11.11 14.05 -3.82
N ILE A 260 -9.97 14.12 -3.14
CA ILE A 260 -8.65 14.05 -3.80
C ILE A 260 -8.44 12.67 -4.45
N VAL A 261 -8.81 11.59 -3.78
CA VAL A 261 -8.72 10.23 -4.35
C VAL A 261 -9.61 10.12 -5.60
N LEU A 262 -10.88 10.53 -5.52
CA LEU A 262 -11.81 10.48 -6.65
C LEU A 262 -11.33 11.30 -7.85
N LYS A 263 -10.74 12.47 -7.63
CA LYS A 263 -10.10 13.29 -8.67
C LYS A 263 -8.98 12.55 -9.41
N ASN A 264 -8.30 11.61 -8.74
CA ASN A 264 -7.20 10.83 -9.29
C ASN A 264 -7.64 9.45 -9.82
N ASP A 265 -8.91 9.07 -9.67
CA ASP A 265 -9.44 7.81 -10.22
C ASP A 265 -9.75 7.96 -11.72
N ALA A 266 -8.79 7.57 -12.55
CA ALA A 266 -8.96 7.59 -14.00
C ALA A 266 -9.97 6.53 -14.52
N SER A 267 -10.33 5.54 -13.70
CA SER A 267 -11.29 4.50 -14.08
C SER A 267 -12.74 4.96 -13.97
N GLY A 268 -13.01 5.95 -13.11
CA GLY A 268 -14.37 6.38 -12.77
C GLY A 268 -15.20 5.32 -12.03
N ALA A 269 -14.57 4.23 -11.58
CA ALA A 269 -15.26 3.13 -10.91
C ALA A 269 -15.55 3.40 -9.42
N GLN A 270 -14.87 4.39 -8.82
CA GLN A 270 -15.01 4.69 -7.40
C GLN A 270 -16.19 5.63 -7.14
N THR A 271 -16.96 5.36 -6.09
CA THR A 271 -18.07 6.23 -5.65
C THR A 271 -17.70 6.94 -4.34
N GLU A 272 -18.18 8.16 -4.16
CA GLU A 272 -17.91 8.95 -2.94
C GLU A 272 -18.38 8.20 -1.68
N LYS A 273 -19.58 7.60 -1.71
CA LYS A 273 -20.13 6.81 -0.60
C LYS A 273 -19.19 5.68 -0.20
N HIS A 274 -18.71 4.90 -1.16
CA HIS A 274 -17.83 3.76 -0.90
C HIS A 274 -16.46 4.22 -0.41
N GLN A 275 -15.89 5.25 -1.05
CA GLN A 275 -14.58 5.79 -0.65
C GLN A 275 -14.60 6.48 0.71
N ALA A 276 -15.70 7.14 1.10
CA ALA A 276 -15.84 7.72 2.44
C ALA A 276 -15.86 6.63 3.52
N ARG A 277 -16.58 5.52 3.29
CA ARG A 277 -16.57 4.35 4.17
C ARG A 277 -15.19 3.71 4.24
N MET A 278 -14.55 3.52 3.09
CA MET A 278 -13.19 2.99 2.99
C MET A 278 -12.21 3.85 3.79
N MET A 279 -12.24 5.17 3.64
CA MET A 279 -11.33 6.07 4.36
C MET A 279 -11.48 5.96 5.88
N GLY A 280 -12.73 5.80 6.38
CA GLY A 280 -12.99 5.58 7.80
C GLY A 280 -12.39 4.28 8.34
N GLU A 281 -12.44 3.19 7.57
CA GLU A 281 -11.81 1.92 7.96
C GLU A 281 -10.27 1.97 7.82
N ILE A 282 -9.75 2.60 6.78
CA ILE A 282 -8.32 2.79 6.58
C ILE A 282 -7.70 3.60 7.73
N ALA A 283 -8.38 4.63 8.22
CA ALA A 283 -7.92 5.41 9.36
C ALA A 283 -7.67 4.53 10.61
N LYS A 284 -8.46 3.46 10.82
CA LYS A 284 -8.28 2.49 11.91
C LYS A 284 -7.04 1.60 11.72
N LEU A 285 -6.69 1.26 10.47
CA LEU A 285 -5.51 0.45 10.14
C LEU A 285 -4.20 1.26 10.25
N VAL A 286 -4.28 2.56 9.94
CA VAL A 286 -3.14 3.50 10.07
C VAL A 286 -2.89 3.88 11.53
N ALA A 287 -3.95 3.93 12.35
CA ALA A 287 -3.84 4.21 13.78
C ALA A 287 -3.26 3.01 14.56
N GLY A 288 -2.72 3.27 15.74
CA GLY A 288 -2.28 2.20 16.66
C GLY A 288 -0.78 2.10 16.87
N GLY A 289 -0.02 3.09 16.39
CA GLY A 289 1.42 3.16 16.58
C GLY A 289 1.98 4.50 16.14
N THR A 290 3.30 4.60 16.07
CA THR A 290 3.96 5.76 15.46
C THR A 290 3.85 5.62 13.94
N LEU A 291 3.16 6.56 13.30
CA LEU A 291 2.90 6.53 11.85
C LEU A 291 4.19 6.30 11.05
N GLY A 292 4.16 5.31 10.21
CA GLY A 292 5.27 4.93 9.34
C GLY A 292 6.39 4.12 10.01
N LYS A 293 6.41 4.00 11.34
CA LYS A 293 7.41 3.18 12.05
C LYS A 293 6.99 1.71 12.00
N LEU A 294 7.95 0.85 11.66
CA LEU A 294 7.72 -0.60 11.69
C LEU A 294 7.66 -1.11 13.14
N ASP A 295 6.59 -1.79 13.51
CA ASP A 295 6.52 -2.55 14.76
C ASP A 295 7.27 -3.87 14.59
N THR A 296 8.38 -4.02 15.33
CA THR A 296 9.24 -5.21 15.28
C THR A 296 8.48 -6.48 15.65
N LYS A 297 7.56 -6.42 16.62
CA LYS A 297 6.76 -7.59 17.01
C LYS A 297 5.80 -8.01 15.91
N ALA A 298 5.18 -7.05 15.23
CA ALA A 298 4.31 -7.33 14.09
C ALA A 298 5.12 -7.89 12.90
N TYR A 299 6.33 -7.40 12.67
CA TYR A 299 7.25 -7.98 11.70
C TYR A 299 7.61 -9.43 12.03
N GLU A 300 8.02 -9.71 13.28
CA GLU A 300 8.36 -11.06 13.72
C GLU A 300 7.18 -12.02 13.61
N ARG A 301 5.96 -11.59 13.98
CA ARG A 301 4.74 -12.39 13.76
C ARG A 301 4.51 -12.68 12.28
N THR A 302 4.70 -11.69 11.40
CA THR A 302 4.58 -11.88 9.95
C THR A 302 5.58 -12.92 9.45
N VAL A 303 6.85 -12.81 9.83
CA VAL A 303 7.88 -13.79 9.46
C VAL A 303 7.52 -15.18 9.98
N ALA A 304 7.10 -15.29 11.25
CA ALA A 304 6.70 -16.57 11.84
C ALA A 304 5.51 -17.19 11.09
N THR A 305 4.50 -16.39 10.70
CA THR A 305 3.36 -16.86 9.90
C THR A 305 3.82 -17.41 8.56
N LEU A 306 4.72 -16.73 7.86
CA LEU A 306 5.19 -17.17 6.53
C LEU A 306 6.11 -18.39 6.58
N MET A 307 6.80 -18.62 7.70
CA MET A 307 7.65 -19.78 7.94
C MET A 307 6.90 -20.97 8.58
N SER A 308 5.66 -20.78 9.03
CA SER A 308 4.91 -21.81 9.77
C SER A 308 4.41 -22.96 8.90
N GLY A 309 4.53 -22.87 7.59
CA GLY A 309 4.13 -23.91 6.64
C GLY A 309 4.85 -25.23 6.91
N LYS A 310 4.07 -26.32 7.04
CA LYS A 310 4.62 -27.67 7.28
C LYS A 310 5.13 -28.33 6.01
N SER A 311 4.49 -28.06 4.90
CA SER A 311 4.79 -28.72 3.62
C SER A 311 5.29 -27.74 2.55
N ASP A 312 4.84 -26.50 2.57
CA ASP A 312 5.18 -25.47 1.57
C ASP A 312 5.16 -24.06 2.20
N PRO A 313 6.15 -23.73 3.05
CA PRO A 313 6.22 -22.43 3.67
C PRO A 313 6.49 -21.34 2.62
N VAL A 314 5.88 -20.16 2.78
CA VAL A 314 6.05 -19.02 1.85
C VAL A 314 7.50 -18.54 1.80
N ILE A 315 8.20 -18.60 2.94
CA ILE A 315 9.64 -18.37 3.05
C ILE A 315 10.27 -19.50 3.87
N THR A 316 11.46 -19.93 3.46
CA THR A 316 12.15 -21.09 4.07
C THR A 316 13.20 -20.70 5.10
N LYS A 317 13.62 -19.44 5.12
CA LYS A 317 14.63 -18.91 6.04
C LYS A 317 14.26 -17.54 6.58
N LYS A 318 14.77 -17.21 7.76
CA LYS A 318 14.56 -15.90 8.37
C LYS A 318 15.18 -14.82 7.45
N PRO A 319 14.41 -13.78 7.05
CA PRO A 319 14.91 -12.73 6.17
C PRO A 319 16.00 -11.90 6.88
N THR A 320 17.06 -11.54 6.15
CA THR A 320 18.11 -10.63 6.60
C THR A 320 18.10 -9.36 5.75
N GLY A 321 18.33 -8.19 6.36
CA GLY A 321 18.35 -6.89 5.65
C GLY A 321 17.02 -6.48 5.02
N ALA A 322 15.91 -7.12 5.40
CA ALA A 322 14.59 -6.87 4.81
C ALA A 322 13.91 -5.59 5.31
N THR A 323 14.44 -4.94 6.33
CA THR A 323 13.88 -3.75 6.96
C THR A 323 14.98 -2.78 7.35
N THR A 324 14.68 -1.48 7.37
CA THR A 324 15.55 -0.44 7.92
C THR A 324 14.72 0.70 8.49
N ASP A 325 15.12 1.19 9.66
CA ASP A 325 14.54 2.39 10.26
C ASP A 325 15.23 3.68 9.79
N SER A 326 16.34 3.59 9.05
CA SER A 326 17.18 4.74 8.71
C SER A 326 16.43 5.80 7.89
N VAL A 327 15.62 5.37 6.92
CA VAL A 327 14.83 6.29 6.05
C VAL A 327 13.71 6.93 6.86
N TRP A 328 12.96 6.13 7.65
CA TRP A 328 11.93 6.66 8.53
C TRP A 328 12.49 7.64 9.56
N ALA A 329 13.61 7.32 10.20
CA ALA A 329 14.27 8.21 11.17
C ALA A 329 14.77 9.51 10.53
N ALA A 330 15.31 9.44 9.31
CA ALA A 330 15.70 10.62 8.55
C ALA A 330 14.50 11.50 8.17
N ALA A 331 13.35 10.89 7.89
CA ALA A 331 12.09 11.59 7.57
C ALA A 331 11.50 12.37 8.77
N GLN A 332 11.92 12.08 10.01
CA GLN A 332 11.47 12.80 11.22
C GLN A 332 12.25 14.12 11.46
N LYS A 333 13.40 14.28 10.83
CA LYS A 333 14.22 15.51 10.89
C LYS A 333 13.66 16.57 9.94
#